data_df7cc4aa8eabe78265170ef8ae869d67
#
_entry.id   df7cc4aa8eabe78265170ef8ae869d67
#
_cell.length_a   1.000
_cell.length_b   1.000
_cell.length_c   1.000
_cell.angle_alpha   90.00
_cell.angle_beta   90.00
_cell.angle_gamma   90.00
#
_symmetry.space_group_name_H-M   'P 1'
#
loop_
_entity.id
_entity.type
_entity.pdbx_description
1 polymer ?
#
loop_
_entity_poly.entity_id
_entity_poly.type
_entity_poly.pdbx_seq_one_letter_code
_entity_poly.pdbx_strand_id
1 'polypeptide(L)'
;MQTRIILNPAAGSAGKKVQALQALTEGRTDVRILESRERGHARLLAAEAAADGCDLVIAAGGDGTIHEVVQGLATAPGRTRLGVLPFGTGNDLARTLCIPDDPAQAVALLEGGVERQVDLFRVESAGEVRYGINVAAGGFSGQVDEVLTDEMKSTWGPLAYVRGALGVLPDLTAYDTRIAWDDGELERVQALNIVIANGKTCGGGTRVAPAADISDGLLDVVIVRYGSLLDLAKIAARLLAGDYTESDGVDVRRARRVRVASRPGMWFNVDGELIGNEPVSFEVVPGALRVIAGPPAQTEPAPAAA
;
A
#
# COMPACT_ATOMS: atom_id res chain seq x y z
N MET A 1 -25.58 13.43 5.61
CA MET A 1 -24.50 12.43 5.50
C MET A 1 -23.45 12.79 6.55
N GLN A 2 -23.22 11.94 7.55
CA GLN A 2 -22.22 12.23 8.58
C GLN A 2 -20.81 11.93 8.08
N THR A 3 -19.93 12.93 8.11
CA THR A 3 -18.55 12.82 7.62
C THR A 3 -17.55 13.11 8.74
N ARG A 4 -16.48 12.31 8.81
CA ARG A 4 -15.31 12.56 9.66
C ARG A 4 -14.09 12.69 8.79
N ILE A 5 -13.34 13.77 8.96
CA ILE A 5 -12.02 13.96 8.31
C ILE A 5 -10.97 13.67 9.38
N ILE A 6 -10.20 12.61 9.17
CA ILE A 6 -9.08 12.27 10.06
C ILE A 6 -7.83 12.89 9.46
N LEU A 7 -7.37 13.95 10.10
CA LEU A 7 -6.25 14.78 9.64
C LEU A 7 -4.97 14.41 10.38
N ASN A 8 -3.91 14.16 9.62
CA ASN A 8 -2.56 14.19 10.16
C ASN A 8 -1.99 15.62 9.99
N PRO A 9 -1.85 16.38 11.08
CA PRO A 9 -1.38 17.76 10.99
C PRO A 9 0.08 17.88 10.49
N ALA A 10 0.90 16.84 10.67
CA ALA A 10 2.29 16.82 10.22
C ALA A 10 2.45 16.50 8.71
N ALA A 11 1.44 15.95 8.03
CA ALA A 11 1.54 15.60 6.62
C ALA A 11 1.41 16.81 5.70
N GLY A 12 2.21 16.88 4.65
CA GLY A 12 2.10 17.87 3.57
C GLY A 12 2.29 19.33 3.96
N SER A 13 2.03 20.24 3.02
CA SER A 13 2.12 21.69 3.25
C SER A 13 0.86 22.27 3.89
N ALA A 14 1.03 23.22 4.81
CA ALA A 14 -0.08 23.85 5.53
C ALA A 14 -1.11 24.51 4.58
N GLY A 15 -0.65 25.20 3.55
CA GLY A 15 -1.55 25.92 2.61
C GLY A 15 -2.49 24.98 1.83
N LYS A 16 -1.98 23.85 1.32
CA LYS A 16 -2.80 22.86 0.61
C LYS A 16 -3.86 22.25 1.52
N LYS A 17 -3.51 21.94 2.78
CA LYS A 17 -4.45 21.39 3.78
C LYS A 17 -5.58 22.36 4.08
N VAL A 18 -5.23 23.61 4.39
CA VAL A 18 -6.23 24.64 4.75
C VAL A 18 -7.25 24.80 3.63
N GLN A 19 -6.82 24.95 2.39
CA GLN A 19 -7.71 25.11 1.25
C GLN A 19 -8.67 23.93 1.07
N ALA A 20 -8.16 22.68 1.13
CA ALA A 20 -8.99 21.49 0.98
C ALA A 20 -9.99 21.32 2.14
N LEU A 21 -9.54 21.58 3.38
CA LEU A 21 -10.40 21.47 4.56
C LEU A 21 -11.48 22.54 4.57
N GLN A 22 -11.17 23.79 4.18
CA GLN A 22 -12.16 24.85 4.04
C GLN A 22 -13.24 24.46 3.02
N ALA A 23 -12.86 24.00 1.84
CA ALA A 23 -13.81 23.56 0.82
C ALA A 23 -14.76 22.46 1.30
N LEU A 24 -14.27 21.53 2.13
CA LEU A 24 -15.08 20.42 2.66
C LEU A 24 -15.96 20.80 3.84
N THR A 25 -15.64 21.87 4.57
CA THR A 25 -16.35 22.23 5.81
C THR A 25 -17.22 23.46 5.67
N GLU A 26 -16.98 24.31 4.67
CA GLU A 26 -17.71 25.54 4.49
C GLU A 26 -19.23 25.29 4.31
N GLY A 27 -20.03 25.90 5.19
CA GLY A 27 -21.49 25.74 5.20
C GLY A 27 -22.00 24.35 5.60
N ARG A 28 -21.15 23.42 6.07
CA ARG A 28 -21.52 22.05 6.42
C ARG A 28 -21.43 21.79 7.91
N THR A 29 -22.54 21.42 8.53
CA THR A 29 -22.63 21.06 9.95
C THR A 29 -22.48 19.56 10.20
N ASP A 30 -22.53 18.77 9.15
CA ASP A 30 -22.41 17.30 9.17
C ASP A 30 -20.98 16.79 9.05
N VAL A 31 -20.00 17.69 8.87
CA VAL A 31 -18.58 17.38 8.75
C VAL A 31 -17.83 17.75 10.02
N ARG A 32 -16.99 16.85 10.53
CA ARG A 32 -16.08 17.12 11.66
C ARG A 32 -14.67 16.73 11.31
N ILE A 33 -13.70 17.58 11.69
CA ILE A 33 -12.27 17.29 11.58
C ILE A 33 -11.79 16.73 12.92
N LEU A 34 -11.07 15.62 12.85
CA LEU A 34 -10.43 14.93 13.96
C LEU A 34 -8.93 14.86 13.68
N GLU A 35 -8.12 15.48 14.51
CA GLU A 35 -6.66 15.46 14.33
C GLU A 35 -6.04 14.24 15.00
N SER A 36 -5.20 13.51 14.26
CA SER A 36 -4.37 12.47 14.85
C SER A 36 -3.19 13.10 15.58
N ARG A 37 -2.88 12.58 16.77
CA ARG A 37 -1.86 13.16 17.67
C ARG A 37 -0.55 12.37 17.63
N GLU A 38 -0.64 11.07 17.38
CA GLU A 38 0.46 10.13 17.40
C GLU A 38 0.18 8.94 16.50
N ARG A 39 1.17 8.09 16.29
CA ARG A 39 1.03 6.85 15.54
C ARG A 39 -0.02 5.93 16.16
N GLY A 40 -0.89 5.36 15.34
CA GLY A 40 -2.01 4.52 15.76
C GLY A 40 -3.27 5.29 16.15
N HIS A 41 -3.22 6.62 16.35
CA HIS A 41 -4.40 7.40 16.75
C HIS A 41 -5.42 7.52 15.60
N ALA A 42 -4.97 7.65 14.36
CA ALA A 42 -5.89 7.70 13.21
C ALA A 42 -6.70 6.41 13.06
N ARG A 43 -6.13 5.25 13.42
CA ARG A 43 -6.84 3.97 13.46
C ARG A 43 -8.00 3.99 14.48
N LEU A 44 -7.75 4.49 15.68
CA LEU A 44 -8.77 4.57 16.73
C LEU A 44 -9.90 5.50 16.32
N LEU A 45 -9.56 6.68 15.81
CA LEU A 45 -10.54 7.66 15.32
C LEU A 45 -11.41 7.09 14.19
N ALA A 46 -10.82 6.30 13.28
CA ALA A 46 -11.55 5.66 12.19
C ALA A 46 -12.49 4.56 12.70
N ALA A 47 -12.04 3.74 13.64
CA ALA A 47 -12.86 2.71 14.26
C ALA A 47 -14.05 3.30 15.03
N GLU A 48 -13.82 4.37 15.80
CA GLU A 48 -14.87 5.12 16.51
C GLU A 48 -15.87 5.73 15.53
N ALA A 49 -15.40 6.39 14.47
CA ALA A 49 -16.27 6.96 13.45
C ALA A 49 -17.15 5.92 12.77
N ALA A 50 -16.60 4.73 12.47
CA ALA A 50 -17.36 3.64 11.89
C ALA A 50 -18.41 3.07 12.88
N ALA A 51 -18.04 2.91 14.16
CA ALA A 51 -18.94 2.46 15.22
C ALA A 51 -20.09 3.45 15.48
N ASP A 52 -19.82 4.75 15.34
CA ASP A 52 -20.81 5.82 15.43
C ASP A 52 -21.73 5.90 14.20
N GLY A 53 -21.52 5.05 13.19
CA GLY A 53 -22.35 4.98 11.99
C GLY A 53 -22.10 6.12 11.01
N CYS A 54 -20.88 6.69 10.96
CA CYS A 54 -20.53 7.69 9.96
C CYS A 54 -20.63 7.13 8.54
N ASP A 55 -21.17 7.93 7.62
CA ASP A 55 -21.33 7.54 6.22
C ASP A 55 -19.99 7.59 5.46
N LEU A 56 -19.10 8.53 5.84
CA LEU A 56 -17.84 8.79 5.16
C LEU A 56 -16.74 9.14 6.16
N VAL A 57 -15.62 8.42 6.08
CA VAL A 57 -14.38 8.77 6.76
C VAL A 57 -13.36 9.18 5.69
N ILE A 58 -12.80 10.38 5.81
CA ILE A 58 -11.80 10.90 4.90
C ILE A 58 -10.44 10.84 5.59
N ALA A 59 -9.53 10.06 5.04
CA ALA A 59 -8.12 10.03 5.46
C ALA A 59 -7.38 11.21 4.81
N ALA A 60 -7.00 12.19 5.60
CA ALA A 60 -6.30 13.39 5.16
C ALA A 60 -4.84 13.36 5.63
N GLY A 61 -3.97 12.78 4.82
CA GLY A 61 -2.57 12.56 5.19
C GLY A 61 -1.76 11.83 4.11
N GLY A 62 -0.63 11.26 4.49
CA GLY A 62 0.17 10.37 3.63
C GLY A 62 -0.24 8.91 3.77
N ASP A 63 0.51 8.01 3.10
CA ASP A 63 0.22 6.56 3.05
C ASP A 63 0.07 5.94 4.44
N GLY A 64 0.90 6.31 5.42
CA GLY A 64 0.77 5.83 6.80
C GLY A 64 -0.55 6.23 7.47
N THR A 65 -1.03 7.46 7.27
CA THR A 65 -2.32 7.91 7.80
C THR A 65 -3.47 7.16 7.14
N ILE A 66 -3.40 6.94 5.84
CA ILE A 66 -4.39 6.19 5.07
C ILE A 66 -4.42 4.75 5.56
N HIS A 67 -3.24 4.12 5.75
CA HIS A 67 -3.12 2.77 6.29
C HIS A 67 -3.77 2.64 7.67
N GLU A 68 -3.47 3.55 8.62
CA GLU A 68 -4.10 3.56 9.94
C GLU A 68 -5.62 3.67 9.86
N VAL A 69 -6.15 4.54 9.01
CA VAL A 69 -7.60 4.69 8.80
C VAL A 69 -8.20 3.40 8.25
N VAL A 70 -7.57 2.76 7.27
CA VAL A 70 -7.98 1.47 6.72
C VAL A 70 -8.01 0.40 7.81
N GLN A 71 -6.98 0.32 8.66
CA GLN A 71 -6.95 -0.60 9.81
C GLN A 71 -8.15 -0.40 10.74
N GLY A 72 -8.52 0.86 11.01
CA GLY A 72 -9.68 1.19 11.83
C GLY A 72 -11.00 0.74 11.19
N LEU A 73 -11.18 1.03 9.90
CA LEU A 73 -12.38 0.65 9.16
C LEU A 73 -12.50 -0.86 8.95
N ALA A 74 -11.39 -1.58 8.78
CA ALA A 74 -11.36 -3.03 8.60
C ALA A 74 -11.83 -3.80 9.84
N THR A 75 -11.64 -3.24 11.04
CA THR A 75 -12.09 -3.85 12.31
C THR A 75 -13.57 -3.61 12.61
N ALA A 76 -14.21 -2.67 11.92
CA ALA A 76 -15.63 -2.35 12.04
C ALA A 76 -16.29 -2.38 10.64
N PRO A 77 -16.37 -3.55 10.00
CA PRO A 77 -16.91 -3.66 8.65
C PRO A 77 -18.37 -3.21 8.64
N GLY A 78 -18.64 -2.19 7.87
CA GLY A 78 -19.94 -1.55 7.85
C GLY A 78 -20.20 -0.76 6.58
N ARG A 79 -21.10 0.20 6.69
CA ARG A 79 -21.50 1.06 5.59
C ARG A 79 -20.56 2.25 5.35
N THR A 80 -19.61 2.48 6.25
CA THR A 80 -18.69 3.63 6.19
C THR A 80 -17.81 3.52 4.96
N ARG A 81 -17.79 4.57 4.15
CA ARG A 81 -16.92 4.70 2.98
C ARG A 81 -15.61 5.36 3.36
N LEU A 82 -14.56 5.02 2.64
CA LEU A 82 -13.28 5.71 2.71
C LEU A 82 -13.19 6.76 1.61
N GLY A 83 -12.85 7.98 1.98
CA GLY A 83 -12.34 9.02 1.09
C GLY A 83 -10.85 9.26 1.39
N VAL A 84 -10.09 9.76 0.42
CA VAL A 84 -8.67 10.05 0.59
C VAL A 84 -8.37 11.47 0.13
N LEU A 85 -7.66 12.23 0.96
CA LEU A 85 -6.98 13.47 0.62
C LEU A 85 -5.48 13.23 0.70
N PRO A 86 -4.78 13.08 -0.44
CA PRO A 86 -3.38 12.67 -0.46
C PRO A 86 -2.46 13.86 -0.13
N PHE A 87 -2.02 13.97 1.11
CA PHE A 87 -1.07 14.99 1.56
C PHE A 87 0.35 14.45 1.75
N GLY A 88 0.59 13.20 1.41
CA GLY A 88 1.90 12.56 1.51
C GLY A 88 2.81 12.86 0.33
N THR A 89 4.01 12.29 0.39
CA THR A 89 4.97 12.30 -0.72
C THR A 89 4.80 11.08 -1.62
N GLY A 90 4.47 9.92 -1.04
CA GLY A 90 4.29 8.65 -1.76
C GLY A 90 2.95 8.60 -2.48
N ASN A 91 1.85 8.65 -1.73
CA ASN A 91 0.47 8.59 -2.21
C ASN A 91 0.17 7.37 -3.11
N ASP A 92 0.75 6.21 -2.78
CA ASP A 92 0.68 5.01 -3.61
C ASP A 92 -0.75 4.46 -3.74
N LEU A 93 -1.51 4.43 -2.63
CA LEU A 93 -2.91 4.03 -2.67
C LEU A 93 -3.75 5.03 -3.47
N ALA A 94 -3.50 6.33 -3.34
CA ALA A 94 -4.21 7.34 -4.12
C ALA A 94 -4.00 7.14 -5.64
N ARG A 95 -2.77 6.80 -6.07
CA ARG A 95 -2.50 6.43 -7.47
C ARG A 95 -3.27 5.19 -7.90
N THR A 96 -3.27 4.14 -7.08
CA THR A 96 -4.03 2.91 -7.35
C THR A 96 -5.53 3.20 -7.51
N LEU A 97 -6.07 4.12 -6.72
CA LEU A 97 -7.48 4.54 -6.75
C LEU A 97 -7.78 5.65 -7.77
N CYS A 98 -6.80 6.08 -8.55
CA CYS A 98 -6.93 7.20 -9.50
C CYS A 98 -7.39 8.51 -8.83
N ILE A 99 -6.94 8.77 -7.61
CA ILE A 99 -7.23 10.00 -6.88
C ILE A 99 -6.15 11.04 -7.23
N PRO A 100 -6.54 12.26 -7.64
CA PRO A 100 -5.59 13.30 -7.99
C PRO A 100 -4.73 13.77 -6.81
N ASP A 101 -3.45 14.07 -7.07
CA ASP A 101 -2.56 14.69 -6.06
C ASP A 101 -2.89 16.18 -5.80
N ASP A 102 -3.64 16.81 -6.70
CA ASP A 102 -4.13 18.18 -6.51
C ASP A 102 -5.29 18.21 -5.51
N PRO A 103 -5.19 18.97 -4.41
CA PRO A 103 -6.19 18.97 -3.36
C PRO A 103 -7.58 19.40 -3.80
N ALA A 104 -7.70 20.37 -4.73
CA ALA A 104 -9.00 20.83 -5.20
C ALA A 104 -9.70 19.77 -6.05
N GLN A 105 -8.94 19.07 -6.89
CA GLN A 105 -9.46 17.94 -7.67
C GLN A 105 -9.81 16.76 -6.78
N ALA A 106 -9.01 16.47 -5.74
CA ALA A 106 -9.32 15.41 -4.77
C ALA A 106 -10.60 15.72 -3.98
N VAL A 107 -10.83 16.97 -3.59
CA VAL A 107 -12.08 17.41 -2.94
C VAL A 107 -13.26 17.25 -3.91
N ALA A 108 -13.15 17.70 -5.16
CA ALA A 108 -14.20 17.53 -6.14
C ALA A 108 -14.53 16.04 -6.39
N LEU A 109 -13.51 15.16 -6.34
CA LEU A 109 -13.69 13.73 -6.44
C LEU A 109 -14.49 13.16 -5.26
N LEU A 110 -14.26 13.65 -4.03
CA LEU A 110 -15.02 13.19 -2.87
C LEU A 110 -16.52 13.49 -2.96
N GLU A 111 -16.90 14.52 -3.74
CA GLU A 111 -18.30 14.91 -3.97
C GLU A 111 -18.92 14.20 -5.19
N GLY A 112 -18.15 13.99 -6.23
CA GLY A 112 -18.65 13.50 -7.53
C GLY A 112 -18.01 12.18 -8.00
N GLY A 113 -17.15 11.56 -7.21
CA GLY A 113 -16.44 10.33 -7.57
C GLY A 113 -17.31 9.09 -7.56
N VAL A 114 -16.73 8.00 -8.06
CA VAL A 114 -17.39 6.70 -8.15
C VAL A 114 -17.12 5.91 -6.89
N GLU A 115 -18.17 5.34 -6.28
CA GLU A 115 -18.01 4.37 -5.20
C GLU A 115 -17.55 3.04 -5.79
N ARG A 116 -16.42 2.52 -5.30
CA ARG A 116 -15.87 1.21 -5.66
C ARG A 116 -15.74 0.34 -4.42
N GLN A 117 -16.05 -0.93 -4.57
CA GLN A 117 -15.64 -1.93 -3.59
C GLN A 117 -14.22 -2.36 -3.90
N VAL A 118 -13.36 -2.33 -2.89
CA VAL A 118 -11.97 -2.77 -2.98
C VAL A 118 -11.70 -3.87 -1.97
N ASP A 119 -10.75 -4.69 -2.31
CA ASP A 119 -10.30 -5.77 -1.46
C ASP A 119 -9.32 -5.22 -0.42
N LEU A 120 -9.28 -5.88 0.72
CA LEU A 120 -8.18 -5.81 1.66
C LEU A 120 -7.45 -7.14 1.65
N PHE A 121 -6.29 -7.20 2.29
CA PHE A 121 -5.69 -8.47 2.63
C PHE A 121 -5.41 -8.55 4.13
N ARG A 122 -5.80 -9.67 4.71
CA ARG A 122 -5.54 -10.01 6.09
C ARG A 122 -4.14 -10.60 6.19
N VAL A 123 -3.36 -10.09 7.11
CA VAL A 123 -2.00 -10.55 7.40
C VAL A 123 -1.98 -11.14 8.79
N GLU A 124 -1.43 -12.34 8.92
CA GLU A 124 -1.26 -13.02 10.21
C GLU A 124 0.17 -13.47 10.39
N SER A 125 0.82 -13.00 11.45
CA SER A 125 2.18 -13.38 11.86
C SER A 125 2.29 -13.36 13.37
N ALA A 126 2.93 -14.35 13.96
CA ALA A 126 3.16 -14.45 15.41
C ALA A 126 1.88 -14.32 16.27
N GLY A 127 0.71 -14.67 15.73
CA GLY A 127 -0.60 -14.54 16.41
C GLY A 127 -1.22 -13.14 16.35
N GLU A 128 -0.55 -12.18 15.73
CA GLU A 128 -1.12 -10.87 15.44
C GLU A 128 -1.82 -10.84 14.08
N VAL A 129 -2.94 -10.13 14.02
CA VAL A 129 -3.71 -9.91 12.78
C VAL A 129 -3.68 -8.42 12.43
N ARG A 130 -3.37 -8.14 11.17
CA ARG A 130 -3.41 -6.80 10.58
C ARG A 130 -4.07 -6.86 9.20
N TYR A 131 -4.40 -5.70 8.66
CA TYR A 131 -4.95 -5.58 7.33
C TYR A 131 -4.05 -4.67 6.48
N GLY A 132 -3.86 -5.03 5.22
CA GLY A 132 -3.25 -4.17 4.22
C GLY A 132 -4.25 -3.88 3.11
N ILE A 133 -4.03 -2.80 2.40
CA ILE A 133 -4.87 -2.41 1.27
C ILE A 133 -4.07 -2.35 -0.04
N ASN A 134 -2.79 -2.03 0.04
CA ASN A 134 -1.98 -1.76 -1.15
C ASN A 134 -0.93 -2.85 -1.40
N VAL A 135 0.19 -2.86 -0.66
CA VAL A 135 1.30 -3.78 -0.92
C VAL A 135 1.98 -4.22 0.37
N ALA A 136 2.29 -5.52 0.47
CA ALA A 136 3.25 -6.03 1.42
C ALA A 136 4.52 -6.48 0.67
N ALA A 137 5.69 -6.16 1.21
CA ALA A 137 6.96 -6.56 0.63
C ALA A 137 7.93 -7.09 1.69
N GLY A 138 8.59 -8.20 1.38
CA GLY A 138 9.51 -8.86 2.29
C GLY A 138 10.85 -9.21 1.64
N GLY A 139 11.87 -9.43 2.47
CA GLY A 139 13.23 -9.69 2.03
C GLY A 139 14.04 -8.42 1.84
N PHE A 140 14.67 -8.23 0.69
CA PHE A 140 15.47 -7.05 0.40
C PHE A 140 14.74 -5.74 0.64
N SER A 141 13.47 -5.65 0.26
CA SER A 141 12.63 -4.47 0.53
C SER A 141 12.51 -4.18 2.02
N GLY A 142 12.34 -5.21 2.86
CA GLY A 142 12.29 -5.07 4.31
C GLY A 142 13.63 -4.59 4.89
N GLN A 143 14.75 -5.09 4.38
CA GLN A 143 16.09 -4.66 4.78
C GLN A 143 16.36 -3.19 4.41
N VAL A 144 15.92 -2.76 3.23
CA VAL A 144 16.03 -1.36 2.81
C VAL A 144 15.22 -0.44 3.71
N ASP A 145 13.99 -0.84 4.06
CA ASP A 145 13.14 -0.07 4.98
C ASP A 145 13.73 0.05 6.39
N GLU A 146 14.45 -0.98 6.87
CA GLU A 146 15.13 -0.96 8.17
C GLU A 146 16.28 0.06 8.21
N VAL A 147 16.95 0.27 7.07
CA VAL A 147 18.08 1.22 6.95
C VAL A 147 17.61 2.65 6.68
N LEU A 148 16.41 2.82 6.10
CA LEU A 148 15.87 4.13 5.74
C LEU A 148 15.30 4.85 6.96
N THR A 149 15.91 5.98 7.33
CA THR A 149 15.36 6.89 8.34
C THR A 149 14.23 7.75 7.75
N ASP A 150 13.34 8.24 8.62
CA ASP A 150 12.25 9.16 8.22
C ASP A 150 12.81 10.44 7.57
N GLU A 151 13.98 10.90 8.01
CA GLU A 151 14.68 12.05 7.43
C GLU A 151 15.16 11.74 5.99
N MET A 152 15.66 10.54 5.73
CA MET A 152 16.04 10.12 4.37
C MET A 152 14.81 10.01 3.45
N LYS A 153 13.71 9.43 3.94
CA LYS A 153 12.45 9.33 3.19
C LYS A 153 11.88 10.72 2.84
N SER A 154 11.92 11.66 3.77
CA SER A 154 11.42 13.03 3.56
C SER A 154 12.30 13.86 2.62
N THR A 155 13.62 13.67 2.66
CA THR A 155 14.59 14.48 1.90
C THR A 155 14.74 13.99 0.46
N TRP A 156 14.74 12.66 0.25
CA TRP A 156 15.07 12.05 -1.04
C TRP A 156 13.86 11.42 -1.75
N GLY A 157 12.70 11.33 -1.11
CA GLY A 157 11.50 10.71 -1.68
C GLY A 157 11.80 9.31 -2.26
N PRO A 158 11.33 8.99 -3.49
CA PRO A 158 11.60 7.68 -4.13
C PRO A 158 13.09 7.34 -4.29
N LEU A 159 13.95 8.34 -4.41
CA LEU A 159 15.41 8.14 -4.53
C LEU A 159 16.04 7.66 -3.21
N ALA A 160 15.35 7.81 -2.07
CA ALA A 160 15.79 7.25 -0.80
C ALA A 160 15.91 5.73 -0.88
N TYR A 161 14.98 5.08 -1.55
CA TYR A 161 14.99 3.63 -1.75
C TYR A 161 16.16 3.17 -2.61
N VAL A 162 16.50 3.90 -3.68
CA VAL A 162 17.68 3.61 -4.51
C VAL A 162 18.96 3.76 -3.69
N ARG A 163 19.08 4.81 -2.88
CA ARG A 163 20.24 5.03 -2.01
C ARG A 163 20.34 3.99 -0.89
N GLY A 164 19.22 3.63 -0.27
CA GLY A 164 19.15 2.56 0.73
C GLY A 164 19.56 1.22 0.12
N ALA A 165 19.07 0.92 -1.07
CA ALA A 165 19.44 -0.27 -1.83
C ALA A 165 20.95 -0.37 -2.08
N LEU A 166 21.61 0.71 -2.48
CA LEU A 166 23.06 0.74 -2.68
C LEU A 166 23.85 0.44 -1.40
N GLY A 167 23.31 0.79 -0.22
CA GLY A 167 23.91 0.50 1.07
C GLY A 167 23.80 -0.96 1.49
N VAL A 168 22.78 -1.68 1.00
CA VAL A 168 22.48 -3.08 1.36
C VAL A 168 23.02 -4.08 0.32
N LEU A 169 23.37 -3.61 -0.90
CA LEU A 169 23.88 -4.46 -1.99
C LEU A 169 25.03 -5.42 -1.59
N PRO A 170 25.99 -5.03 -0.71
CA PRO A 170 27.08 -5.94 -0.32
C PRO A 170 26.61 -7.15 0.51
N ASP A 171 25.47 -7.04 1.19
CA ASP A 171 24.95 -8.03 2.16
C ASP A 171 23.63 -8.65 1.70
N LEU A 172 23.48 -8.87 0.38
CA LEU A 172 22.26 -9.50 -0.15
C LEU A 172 22.04 -10.88 0.46
N THR A 173 20.92 -11.04 1.14
CA THR A 173 20.55 -12.30 1.78
C THR A 173 19.71 -13.14 0.82
N ALA A 174 20.16 -14.39 0.59
CA ALA A 174 19.33 -15.42 -0.04
C ALA A 174 18.43 -16.05 1.02
N TYR A 175 17.13 -15.93 0.84
CA TYR A 175 16.14 -16.53 1.73
C TYR A 175 15.72 -17.90 1.19
N ASP A 176 16.06 -18.99 1.91
CA ASP A 176 15.47 -20.30 1.62
C ASP A 176 14.00 -20.28 2.04
N THR A 177 13.13 -20.13 1.06
CA THR A 177 11.73 -19.81 1.28
C THR A 177 10.83 -20.96 0.87
N ARG A 178 9.83 -21.23 1.71
CA ARG A 178 8.70 -22.13 1.44
C ARG A 178 7.46 -21.30 1.31
N ILE A 179 6.77 -21.46 0.20
CA ILE A 179 5.51 -20.78 -0.10
C ILE A 179 4.42 -21.84 -0.19
N ALA A 180 3.37 -21.68 0.61
CA ALA A 180 2.17 -22.50 0.51
C ALA A 180 1.07 -21.66 -0.15
N TRP A 181 0.52 -22.16 -1.23
CA TRP A 181 -0.53 -21.56 -2.03
C TRP A 181 -1.93 -22.05 -1.60
N ASP A 182 -2.98 -21.37 -2.03
CA ASP A 182 -4.38 -21.68 -1.73
C ASP A 182 -4.84 -23.08 -2.18
N ASP A 183 -4.23 -23.64 -3.20
CA ASP A 183 -4.46 -25.02 -3.71
C ASP A 183 -3.71 -26.11 -2.91
N GLY A 184 -2.96 -25.72 -1.88
CA GLY A 184 -2.15 -26.62 -1.06
C GLY A 184 -0.79 -26.97 -1.67
N GLU A 185 -0.45 -26.42 -2.84
CA GLU A 185 0.88 -26.56 -3.43
C GLU A 185 1.95 -25.94 -2.52
N LEU A 186 3.08 -26.64 -2.37
CA LEU A 186 4.26 -26.17 -1.66
C LEU A 186 5.39 -25.92 -2.64
N GLU A 187 5.78 -24.68 -2.76
CA GLU A 187 6.94 -24.25 -3.55
C GLU A 187 8.14 -23.97 -2.65
N ARG A 188 9.34 -24.31 -3.13
CA ARG A 188 10.61 -23.91 -2.51
C ARG A 188 11.40 -23.07 -3.48
N VAL A 189 11.84 -21.91 -3.02
CA VAL A 189 12.58 -20.97 -3.82
C VAL A 189 13.65 -20.26 -2.98
N GLN A 190 14.80 -20.00 -3.57
CA GLN A 190 15.73 -19.03 -3.00
C GLN A 190 15.30 -17.65 -3.45
N ALA A 191 14.60 -16.93 -2.58
CA ALA A 191 14.09 -15.61 -2.86
C ALA A 191 15.07 -14.53 -2.37
N LEU A 192 15.17 -13.45 -3.12
CA LEU A 192 15.75 -12.19 -2.67
C LEU A 192 14.66 -11.30 -2.09
N ASN A 193 13.52 -11.26 -2.75
CA ASN A 193 12.39 -10.41 -2.37
C ASN A 193 11.06 -11.07 -2.76
N ILE A 194 10.03 -10.85 -1.94
CA ILE A 194 8.66 -11.27 -2.23
C ILE A 194 7.74 -10.08 -2.04
N VAL A 195 6.92 -9.81 -3.06
CA VAL A 195 5.89 -8.77 -3.01
C VAL A 195 4.53 -9.46 -3.03
N ILE A 196 3.66 -9.09 -2.12
CA ILE A 196 2.25 -9.47 -2.06
C ILE A 196 1.45 -8.20 -2.33
N ALA A 197 0.86 -8.11 -3.50
CA ALA A 197 0.26 -6.89 -3.99
C ALA A 197 -1.25 -7.05 -4.21
N ASN A 198 -1.99 -6.09 -3.67
CA ASN A 198 -3.38 -5.80 -3.98
C ASN A 198 -3.46 -4.54 -4.86
N GLY A 199 -2.53 -3.61 -4.66
CA GLY A 199 -2.31 -2.42 -5.49
C GLY A 199 -1.07 -2.52 -6.37
N LYS A 200 -0.92 -1.57 -7.29
CA LYS A 200 0.11 -1.60 -8.36
C LYS A 200 1.47 -1.06 -7.95
N THR A 201 1.48 -0.09 -7.02
CA THR A 201 2.68 0.71 -6.72
C THR A 201 3.00 0.72 -5.24
N CYS A 202 4.27 0.86 -4.91
CA CYS A 202 4.74 1.17 -3.56
C CYS A 202 5.98 2.07 -3.62
N GLY A 203 6.38 2.64 -2.47
CA GLY A 203 7.59 3.44 -2.36
C GLY A 203 7.57 4.73 -3.19
N GLY A 204 6.38 5.33 -3.39
CA GLY A 204 6.24 6.59 -4.12
C GLY A 204 6.10 6.42 -5.63
N GLY A 205 5.39 5.40 -6.09
CA GLY A 205 5.04 5.20 -7.49
C GLY A 205 5.84 4.11 -8.21
N THR A 206 6.69 3.37 -7.52
CA THR A 206 7.38 2.22 -8.11
C THR A 206 6.37 1.12 -8.43
N ARG A 207 6.29 0.71 -9.69
CA ARG A 207 5.36 -0.32 -10.16
C ARG A 207 5.87 -1.72 -9.79
N VAL A 208 5.46 -2.21 -8.64
CA VAL A 208 5.87 -3.53 -8.12
C VAL A 208 4.96 -4.68 -8.55
N ALA A 209 3.72 -4.39 -8.92
CA ALA A 209 2.78 -5.35 -9.50
C ALA A 209 1.89 -4.64 -10.54
N PRO A 210 2.40 -4.41 -11.76
CA PRO A 210 1.70 -3.59 -12.76
C PRO A 210 0.31 -4.15 -13.15
N ALA A 211 0.12 -5.47 -13.06
CA ALA A 211 -1.12 -6.17 -13.40
C ALA A 211 -2.12 -6.25 -12.26
N ALA A 212 -1.75 -5.87 -11.03
CA ALA A 212 -2.63 -5.98 -9.87
C ALA A 212 -3.93 -5.17 -10.03
N ASP A 213 -5.04 -5.76 -9.58
CA ASP A 213 -6.35 -5.10 -9.52
C ASP A 213 -6.89 -5.20 -8.09
N ILE A 214 -7.03 -4.06 -7.44
CA ILE A 214 -7.46 -3.92 -6.05
C ILE A 214 -8.90 -4.43 -5.78
N SER A 215 -9.58 -4.97 -6.79
CA SER A 215 -11.01 -5.34 -6.71
C SER A 215 -11.36 -6.69 -7.36
N ASP A 216 -10.38 -7.54 -7.67
CA ASP A 216 -10.61 -8.81 -8.39
C ASP A 216 -10.63 -10.06 -7.48
N GLY A 217 -10.46 -9.87 -6.17
CA GLY A 217 -10.47 -10.95 -5.19
C GLY A 217 -9.20 -11.81 -5.20
N LEU A 218 -8.09 -11.28 -5.71
CA LEU A 218 -6.80 -11.96 -5.78
C LEU A 218 -5.66 -11.07 -5.28
N LEU A 219 -4.56 -11.70 -4.92
CA LEU A 219 -3.29 -11.06 -4.62
C LEU A 219 -2.29 -11.42 -5.72
N ASP A 220 -1.61 -10.43 -6.25
CA ASP A 220 -0.48 -10.63 -7.16
C ASP A 220 0.79 -10.85 -6.35
N VAL A 221 1.36 -12.05 -6.44
CA VAL A 221 2.56 -12.44 -5.73
C VAL A 221 3.73 -12.41 -6.69
N VAL A 222 4.67 -11.49 -6.45
CA VAL A 222 5.87 -11.34 -7.27
C VAL A 222 7.08 -11.82 -6.46
N ILE A 223 7.79 -12.81 -6.97
CA ILE A 223 8.94 -13.42 -6.34
C ILE A 223 10.17 -13.07 -7.15
N VAL A 224 11.08 -12.28 -6.58
CA VAL A 224 12.40 -12.05 -7.16
C VAL A 224 13.34 -13.10 -6.60
N ARG A 225 13.83 -13.97 -7.47
CA ARG A 225 14.75 -15.04 -7.10
C ARG A 225 16.13 -14.46 -6.78
N TYR A 226 16.81 -15.08 -5.85
CA TYR A 226 18.21 -14.78 -5.61
C TYR A 226 19.05 -15.23 -6.83
N GLY A 227 19.95 -14.37 -7.28
CA GLY A 227 20.72 -14.60 -8.50
C GLY A 227 22.05 -13.85 -8.50
N SER A 228 22.74 -13.84 -9.64
CA SER A 228 23.97 -13.09 -9.80
C SER A 228 23.72 -11.58 -9.69
N LEU A 229 24.73 -10.81 -9.25
CA LEU A 229 24.63 -9.34 -9.19
C LEU A 229 24.26 -8.73 -10.55
N LEU A 230 24.70 -9.35 -11.66
CA LEU A 230 24.36 -8.88 -12.99
C LEU A 230 22.87 -9.07 -13.31
N ASP A 231 22.29 -10.20 -12.94
CA ASP A 231 20.86 -10.48 -13.16
C ASP A 231 20.00 -9.57 -12.29
N LEU A 232 20.40 -9.37 -11.02
CA LEU A 232 19.71 -8.45 -10.12
C LEU A 232 19.79 -6.99 -10.60
N ALA A 233 20.92 -6.57 -11.18
CA ALA A 233 21.04 -5.25 -11.76
C ALA A 233 20.13 -5.07 -12.98
N LYS A 234 19.95 -6.10 -13.82
CA LYS A 234 19.00 -6.08 -14.95
C LYS A 234 17.56 -5.97 -14.44
N ILE A 235 17.19 -6.78 -13.43
CA ILE A 235 15.85 -6.73 -12.82
C ILE A 235 15.59 -5.33 -12.24
N ALA A 236 16.56 -4.74 -11.53
CA ALA A 236 16.44 -3.39 -10.98
C ALA A 236 16.25 -2.32 -12.07
N ALA A 237 16.98 -2.42 -13.19
CA ALA A 237 16.82 -1.50 -14.31
C ALA A 237 15.41 -1.62 -14.95
N ARG A 238 14.92 -2.84 -15.12
CA ARG A 238 13.55 -3.09 -15.63
C ARG A 238 12.46 -2.67 -14.64
N LEU A 239 12.70 -2.77 -13.32
CA LEU A 239 11.79 -2.26 -12.31
C LEU A 239 11.58 -0.75 -12.47
N LEU A 240 12.67 0.00 -12.72
CA LEU A 240 12.60 1.44 -13.00
C LEU A 240 11.90 1.75 -14.33
N ALA A 241 11.99 0.87 -15.30
CA ALA A 241 11.24 0.97 -16.57
C ALA A 241 9.77 0.53 -16.44
N GLY A 242 9.40 -0.18 -15.36
CA GLY A 242 8.04 -0.62 -15.06
C GLY A 242 7.63 -1.97 -15.67
N ASP A 243 8.59 -2.77 -16.16
CA ASP A 243 8.37 -4.06 -16.85
C ASP A 243 9.15 -5.24 -16.26
N TYR A 244 9.65 -5.13 -15.03
CA TYR A 244 10.52 -6.12 -14.41
C TYR A 244 9.88 -7.49 -14.19
N THR A 245 8.56 -7.57 -14.15
CA THR A 245 7.81 -8.81 -13.95
C THR A 245 7.97 -9.81 -15.11
N GLU A 246 8.48 -9.36 -16.25
CA GLU A 246 8.81 -10.19 -17.41
C GLU A 246 10.30 -10.62 -17.45
N SER A 247 11.06 -10.33 -16.37
CA SER A 247 12.49 -10.66 -16.32
C SER A 247 12.71 -12.12 -15.97
N ASP A 248 13.76 -12.71 -16.53
CA ASP A 248 14.29 -13.98 -16.03
C ASP A 248 14.64 -13.82 -14.54
N GLY A 249 14.23 -14.81 -13.71
CA GLY A 249 14.41 -14.74 -12.26
C GLY A 249 13.33 -13.99 -11.49
N VAL A 250 12.26 -13.56 -12.16
CA VAL A 250 11.05 -13.04 -11.53
C VAL A 250 9.86 -13.94 -11.85
N ASP A 251 9.20 -14.47 -10.83
CA ASP A 251 7.98 -15.24 -10.97
C ASP A 251 6.79 -14.42 -10.53
N VAL A 252 5.69 -14.51 -11.25
CA VAL A 252 4.43 -13.86 -10.90
C VAL A 252 3.35 -14.92 -10.81
N ARG A 253 2.64 -14.95 -9.67
CA ARG A 253 1.51 -15.85 -9.47
C ARG A 253 0.39 -15.10 -8.75
N ARG A 254 -0.85 -15.45 -9.05
CA ARG A 254 -2.04 -14.89 -8.40
C ARG A 254 -2.64 -15.93 -7.45
N ALA A 255 -3.02 -15.50 -6.26
CA ALA A 255 -3.56 -16.37 -5.23
C ALA A 255 -4.57 -15.61 -4.34
N ARG A 256 -5.46 -16.35 -3.70
CA ARG A 256 -6.32 -15.80 -2.64
C ARG A 256 -5.66 -15.87 -1.28
N ARG A 257 -4.83 -16.87 -1.09
CA ARG A 257 -4.07 -17.07 0.14
C ARG A 257 -2.66 -17.52 -0.18
N VAL A 258 -1.71 -16.94 0.51
CA VAL A 258 -0.31 -17.35 0.44
C VAL A 258 0.31 -17.33 1.83
N ARG A 259 1.07 -18.36 2.17
CA ARG A 259 1.86 -18.41 3.41
C ARG A 259 3.32 -18.50 3.06
N VAL A 260 4.11 -17.61 3.66
CA VAL A 260 5.55 -17.52 3.44
C VAL A 260 6.28 -17.85 4.72
N ALA A 261 7.26 -18.75 4.64
CA ALA A 261 8.17 -19.07 5.72
C ALA A 261 9.58 -19.19 5.15
N SER A 262 10.56 -18.50 5.70
CA SER A 262 11.92 -18.45 5.17
C SER A 262 13.00 -18.68 6.25
N ARG A 263 14.19 -19.02 5.79
CA ARG A 263 15.41 -19.08 6.59
C ARG A 263 16.55 -18.35 5.87
N PRO A 264 17.13 -17.28 6.49
CA PRO A 264 16.67 -16.64 7.72
C PRO A 264 15.24 -16.12 7.61
N GLY A 265 14.61 -15.74 8.73
CA GLY A 265 13.28 -15.16 8.76
C GLY A 265 13.23 -13.86 7.93
N MET A 266 12.27 -13.75 7.03
CA MET A 266 12.12 -12.62 6.14
C MET A 266 11.24 -11.54 6.79
N TRP A 267 11.77 -10.34 6.95
CA TRP A 267 11.00 -9.20 7.40
C TRP A 267 10.03 -8.74 6.32
N PHE A 268 8.77 -8.58 6.70
CA PHE A 268 7.74 -7.99 5.84
C PHE A 268 7.35 -6.60 6.32
N ASN A 269 7.18 -5.71 5.36
CA ASN A 269 6.56 -4.40 5.53
C ASN A 269 5.18 -4.44 4.83
N VAL A 270 4.14 -4.01 5.53
CA VAL A 270 2.76 -3.93 5.02
C VAL A 270 2.35 -2.47 4.99
N ASP A 271 2.15 -1.91 3.81
CA ASP A 271 1.75 -0.51 3.61
C ASP A 271 2.60 0.50 4.42
N GLY A 272 3.89 0.24 4.60
CA GLY A 272 4.81 1.08 5.36
C GLY A 272 5.03 0.68 6.82
N GLU A 273 4.41 -0.40 7.32
CA GLU A 273 4.60 -0.92 8.67
C GLU A 273 5.29 -2.28 8.71
N LEU A 274 6.40 -2.39 9.44
CA LEU A 274 7.06 -3.68 9.68
C LEU A 274 6.20 -4.56 10.58
N ILE A 275 6.03 -5.84 10.18
CA ILE A 275 5.21 -6.81 10.90
C ILE A 275 6.00 -7.97 11.49
N GLY A 276 7.30 -8.04 11.28
CA GLY A 276 8.17 -9.08 11.82
C GLY A 276 8.72 -10.03 10.76
N ASN A 277 9.48 -11.03 11.23
CA ASN A 277 10.22 -12.00 10.42
C ASN A 277 9.80 -13.47 10.69
N GLU A 278 8.73 -13.68 11.45
CA GLU A 278 8.10 -14.97 11.64
C GLU A 278 7.33 -15.40 10.40
N PRO A 279 6.96 -16.69 10.26
CA PRO A 279 6.11 -17.12 9.17
C PRO A 279 4.83 -16.28 9.08
N VAL A 280 4.54 -15.80 7.88
CA VAL A 280 3.43 -14.89 7.63
C VAL A 280 2.44 -15.49 6.65
N SER A 281 1.15 -15.28 6.92
CA SER A 281 0.05 -15.65 6.03
C SER A 281 -0.64 -14.39 5.53
N PHE A 282 -0.93 -14.36 4.25
CA PHE A 282 -1.71 -13.31 3.58
C PHE A 282 -2.95 -13.95 2.98
N GLU A 283 -4.10 -13.32 3.16
CA GLU A 283 -5.37 -13.79 2.63
C GLU A 283 -6.19 -12.59 2.16
N VAL A 284 -6.63 -12.61 0.89
CA VAL A 284 -7.50 -11.56 0.37
C VAL A 284 -8.86 -11.59 1.08
N VAL A 285 -9.40 -10.42 1.36
CA VAL A 285 -10.75 -10.19 1.88
C VAL A 285 -11.51 -9.40 0.83
N PRO A 286 -12.24 -10.09 -0.07
CA PRO A 286 -12.85 -9.46 -1.22
C PRO A 286 -13.92 -8.43 -0.85
N GLY A 287 -13.93 -7.29 -1.52
CA GLY A 287 -14.93 -6.23 -1.37
C GLY A 287 -15.04 -5.67 0.05
N ALA A 288 -13.97 -5.77 0.84
CA ALA A 288 -13.99 -5.47 2.27
C ALA A 288 -14.22 -3.99 2.59
N LEU A 289 -13.89 -3.08 1.66
CA LEU A 289 -13.99 -1.65 1.90
C LEU A 289 -14.62 -0.95 0.69
N ARG A 290 -15.51 0.02 0.97
CA ARG A 290 -16.05 0.93 -0.05
C ARG A 290 -15.23 2.20 -0.04
N VAL A 291 -14.74 2.60 -1.21
CA VAL A 291 -13.90 3.79 -1.38
C VAL A 291 -14.47 4.72 -2.44
N ILE A 292 -14.25 6.02 -2.28
CA ILE A 292 -14.51 6.99 -3.33
C ILE A 292 -13.24 7.07 -4.18
N ALA A 293 -13.34 6.65 -5.44
CA ALA A 293 -12.23 6.55 -6.38
C ALA A 293 -12.46 7.40 -7.63
N GLY A 294 -11.38 7.70 -8.31
CA GLY A 294 -11.42 8.30 -9.64
C GLY A 294 -11.87 7.30 -10.70
N PRO A 295 -12.22 7.76 -11.89
CA PRO A 295 -12.45 6.89 -13.02
C PRO A 295 -11.19 6.06 -13.27
N PRO A 296 -11.35 4.75 -13.62
CA PRO A 296 -10.17 3.93 -13.92
C PRO A 296 -9.36 4.63 -15.02
N ALA A 297 -8.03 4.66 -14.84
CA ALA A 297 -7.16 5.17 -15.88
C ALA A 297 -7.48 4.43 -17.17
N GLN A 298 -7.74 5.16 -18.25
CA GLN A 298 -7.87 4.53 -19.56
C GLN A 298 -6.56 3.77 -19.79
N THR A 299 -6.67 2.46 -19.97
CA THR A 299 -5.51 1.64 -20.31
C THR A 299 -4.87 2.27 -21.55
N GLU A 300 -3.67 2.83 -21.38
CA GLU A 300 -2.86 3.21 -22.54
C GLU A 300 -2.74 1.96 -23.42
N PRO A 301 -3.07 2.05 -24.70
CA PRO A 301 -2.86 0.92 -25.59
C PRO A 301 -1.38 0.53 -25.50
N ALA A 302 -1.12 -0.78 -25.36
CA ALA A 302 0.23 -1.30 -25.39
C ALA A 302 0.99 -0.68 -26.56
N PRO A 303 2.25 -0.22 -26.39
CA PRO A 303 3.02 0.32 -27.48
C PRO A 303 3.02 -0.70 -28.61
N ALA A 304 2.58 -0.27 -29.80
CA ALA A 304 2.56 -1.12 -30.97
C ALA A 304 3.98 -1.70 -31.17
N ALA A 305 4.06 -3.01 -31.19
CA ALA A 305 5.29 -3.71 -31.48
C ALA A 305 5.82 -3.19 -32.83
N ALA A 306 7.02 -2.58 -32.80
CA ALA A 306 7.75 -2.14 -33.96
C ALA A 306 8.70 -3.24 -34.42
#